data_a5dc499012ff93159f816ccb2e4084b9
#
_entry.id   a5dc499012ff93159f816ccb2e4084b9
#
_cell.length_a   1.000
_cell.length_b   1.000
_cell.length_c   1.000
_cell.angle_alpha   90.00
_cell.angle_beta   90.00
_cell.angle_gamma   90.00
#
_symmetry.space_group_name_H-M   'P 1'
#
loop_
_entity.id
_entity.type
_entity.pdbx_description
1 polymer ?
#
loop_
_entity_poly.entity_id
_entity_poly.type
_entity_poly.pdbx_seq_one_letter_code
_entity_poly.pdbx_strand_id
1 'polypeptide(L)'
;MVKRVVFLTGEHIGSDAVESLHLYRRIVSFKKCGDVAIITQSSDTYAEQVGCNKVVHLTVNDGDLQEAERVTNQADMFVVVGMPPNINPSSKLLNVTKPECCIAVINKSCLDLPKDFHREHVVRMKDIYSLD
;
A
#
# COMPACT_ATOMS: atom_id res chain seq x y z
N MET A 1 4.16 -7.08 -17.51
CA MET A 1 2.80 -6.53 -17.26
C MET A 1 2.45 -6.65 -15.78
N VAL A 2 1.98 -5.58 -15.19
CA VAL A 2 1.56 -5.58 -13.78
C VAL A 2 0.21 -6.28 -13.67
N LYS A 3 0.15 -7.39 -12.94
CA LYS A 3 -1.07 -8.18 -12.73
C LYS A 3 -1.67 -7.97 -11.36
N ARG A 4 -0.84 -7.68 -10.35
CA ARG A 4 -1.28 -7.45 -8.98
C ARG A 4 -0.63 -6.22 -8.40
N VAL A 5 -1.46 -5.32 -7.91
CA VAL A 5 -1.02 -4.11 -7.22
C VAL A 5 -1.50 -4.18 -5.78
N VAL A 6 -0.59 -4.01 -4.84
CA VAL A 6 -0.92 -3.99 -3.41
C VAL A 6 -0.59 -2.61 -2.85
N PHE A 7 -1.59 -2.00 -2.23
CA PHE A 7 -1.43 -0.71 -1.55
C PHE A 7 -1.39 -0.94 -0.05
N LEU A 8 -0.35 -0.44 0.58
CA LEU A 8 -0.26 -0.39 2.04
C LEU A 8 -0.58 1.03 2.48
N THR A 9 -1.70 1.21 3.19
CA THR A 9 -2.16 2.53 3.61
C THR A 9 -2.00 2.70 5.12
N GLY A 10 -1.61 3.90 5.53
CA GLY A 10 -1.52 4.27 6.93
C GLY A 10 -2.90 4.45 7.57
N GLU A 11 -2.89 4.81 8.84
CA GLU A 11 -4.11 4.93 9.64
C GLU A 11 -5.05 6.02 9.12
N HIS A 12 -4.49 7.13 8.63
CA HIS A 12 -5.26 8.26 8.10
C HIS A 12 -4.63 8.75 6.81
N ILE A 13 -5.18 8.33 5.66
CA ILE A 13 -4.70 8.81 4.36
C ILE A 13 -5.42 10.07 3.90
N GLY A 14 -6.57 10.39 4.51
CA GLY A 14 -7.33 11.61 4.25
C GLY A 14 -7.58 12.38 5.54
N SER A 15 -7.84 13.68 5.42
CA SER A 15 -8.11 14.55 6.58
C SER A 15 -9.49 14.31 7.19
N ASP A 16 -10.42 13.78 6.41
CA ASP A 16 -11.77 13.44 6.85
C ASP A 16 -12.30 12.25 6.04
N ALA A 17 -13.55 11.84 6.35
CA ALA A 17 -14.17 10.69 5.69
C ALA A 17 -14.32 10.90 4.17
N VAL A 18 -14.68 12.10 3.75
CA VAL A 18 -14.88 12.41 2.33
C VAL A 18 -13.58 12.30 1.56
N GLU A 19 -12.52 12.90 2.07
CA GLU A 19 -11.20 12.82 1.45
C GLU A 19 -10.67 11.39 1.45
N SER A 20 -10.85 10.66 2.55
CA SER A 20 -10.43 9.26 2.64
C SER A 20 -11.13 8.40 1.58
N LEU A 21 -12.44 8.57 1.40
CA LEU A 21 -13.19 7.86 0.37
C LEU A 21 -12.70 8.19 -1.04
N HIS A 22 -12.38 9.47 -1.30
CA HIS A 22 -11.83 9.89 -2.59
C HIS A 22 -10.49 9.21 -2.87
N LEU A 23 -9.61 9.16 -1.87
CA LEU A 23 -8.30 8.54 -2.02
C LEU A 23 -8.42 7.03 -2.25
N TYR A 24 -9.29 6.36 -1.51
CA TYR A 24 -9.52 4.93 -1.72
C TYR A 24 -10.17 4.63 -3.08
N ARG A 25 -11.07 5.49 -3.57
CA ARG A 25 -11.61 5.36 -4.93
C ARG A 25 -10.50 5.47 -5.98
N ARG A 26 -9.57 6.39 -5.78
CA ARG A 26 -8.41 6.54 -6.65
C ARG A 26 -7.55 5.28 -6.67
N ILE A 27 -7.30 4.71 -5.49
CA ILE A 27 -6.56 3.45 -5.36
C ILE A 27 -7.25 2.33 -6.14
N VAL A 28 -8.55 2.16 -5.92
CA VAL A 28 -9.31 1.08 -6.57
C VAL A 28 -9.39 1.28 -8.08
N SER A 29 -9.30 2.52 -8.57
CA SER A 29 -9.30 2.79 -10.01
C SER A 29 -8.10 2.16 -10.73
N PHE A 30 -7.06 1.79 -10.00
CA PHE A 30 -5.91 1.06 -10.52
C PHE A 30 -6.25 -0.34 -11.05
N LYS A 31 -7.47 -0.81 -10.81
CA LYS A 31 -7.95 -2.08 -11.39
C LYS A 31 -7.75 -2.18 -12.91
N LYS A 32 -7.62 -1.05 -13.59
CA LYS A 32 -7.30 -1.03 -15.02
C LYS A 32 -5.99 -1.71 -15.35
N CYS A 33 -5.09 -1.83 -14.37
CA CYS A 33 -3.78 -2.43 -14.54
C CYS A 33 -3.69 -3.85 -13.99
N GLY A 34 -4.76 -4.36 -13.34
CA GLY A 34 -4.79 -5.69 -12.73
C GLY A 34 -5.60 -5.71 -11.44
N ASP A 35 -5.41 -6.76 -10.66
CA ASP A 35 -6.08 -6.90 -9.37
C ASP A 35 -5.47 -5.96 -8.34
N VAL A 36 -6.32 -5.31 -7.56
CA VAL A 36 -5.90 -4.40 -6.49
C VAL A 36 -6.24 -5.01 -5.14
N ALA A 37 -5.26 -5.08 -4.26
CA ALA A 37 -5.45 -5.42 -2.85
C ALA A 37 -5.01 -4.24 -1.99
N ILE A 38 -5.66 -4.05 -0.85
CA ILE A 38 -5.34 -3.00 0.10
C ILE A 38 -5.00 -3.63 1.43
N ILE A 39 -3.85 -3.25 1.99
CA ILE A 39 -3.46 -3.56 3.36
C ILE A 39 -3.52 -2.24 4.11
N THR A 40 -4.35 -2.14 5.13
CA THR A 40 -4.56 -0.88 5.84
C THR A 40 -4.35 -1.04 7.34
N GLN A 41 -3.79 0.00 7.97
CA GLN A 41 -3.69 0.10 9.42
C GLN A 41 -4.95 0.68 10.04
N SER A 42 -5.86 1.21 9.21
CA SER A 42 -7.09 1.83 9.68
C SER A 42 -8.14 0.79 10.05
N SER A 43 -8.92 1.07 11.10
CA SER A 43 -10.05 0.22 11.50
C SER A 43 -11.34 0.55 10.77
N ASP A 44 -11.36 1.60 9.94
CA ASP A 44 -12.54 1.96 9.16
C ASP A 44 -12.80 0.99 8.01
N THR A 45 -13.92 1.17 7.32
CA THR A 45 -14.34 0.31 6.21
C THR A 45 -14.31 1.04 4.86
N TYR A 46 -13.56 2.13 4.75
CA TYR A 46 -13.53 2.93 3.52
C TYR A 46 -13.08 2.16 2.30
N ALA A 47 -12.07 1.31 2.46
CA ALA A 47 -11.57 0.49 1.35
C ALA A 47 -12.66 -0.45 0.82
N GLU A 48 -13.40 -1.08 1.72
CA GLU A 48 -14.52 -1.97 1.36
C GLU A 48 -15.66 -1.19 0.73
N GLN A 49 -15.96 0.00 1.26
CA GLN A 49 -17.06 0.84 0.75
C GLN A 49 -16.84 1.26 -0.70
N VAL A 50 -15.60 1.43 -1.14
CA VAL A 50 -15.29 1.78 -2.52
C VAL A 50 -15.19 0.57 -3.45
N GLY A 51 -15.46 -0.62 -2.93
CA GLY A 51 -15.56 -1.83 -3.75
C GLY A 51 -14.26 -2.61 -3.90
N CYS A 52 -13.29 -2.44 -3.01
CA CYS A 52 -12.10 -3.28 -3.02
C CYS A 52 -12.44 -4.69 -2.55
N ASN A 53 -12.11 -5.70 -3.36
CA ASN A 53 -12.45 -7.09 -3.08
C ASN A 53 -11.49 -7.76 -2.09
N LYS A 54 -10.27 -7.25 -1.98
CA LYS A 54 -9.28 -7.81 -1.07
C LYS A 54 -8.73 -6.71 -0.17
N VAL A 55 -9.14 -6.73 1.09
CA VAL A 55 -8.68 -5.78 2.10
C VAL A 55 -8.17 -6.56 3.31
N VAL A 56 -6.97 -6.24 3.75
CA VAL A 56 -6.37 -6.80 4.97
C VAL A 56 -6.22 -5.67 5.97
N HIS A 57 -6.90 -5.79 7.10
CA HIS A 57 -6.75 -4.84 8.20
C HIS A 57 -5.64 -5.31 9.14
N LEU A 58 -4.59 -4.52 9.24
CA LEU A 58 -3.48 -4.82 10.16
C LEU A 58 -3.87 -4.41 11.57
N THR A 59 -4.35 -5.39 12.32
CA THR A 59 -4.65 -5.24 13.73
C THR A 59 -3.48 -5.81 14.54
N VAL A 60 -3.66 -5.99 15.83
CA VAL A 60 -2.67 -6.66 16.69
C VAL A 60 -2.65 -8.18 16.51
N ASN A 61 -3.45 -8.70 15.60
CA ASN A 61 -3.56 -10.13 15.35
C ASN A 61 -2.45 -10.61 14.41
N ASP A 62 -1.66 -11.58 14.83
CA ASP A 62 -0.57 -12.14 14.04
C ASP A 62 -1.05 -12.77 12.72
N GLY A 63 -2.27 -13.28 12.69
CA GLY A 63 -2.86 -13.84 11.47
C GLY A 63 -3.03 -12.81 10.37
N ASP A 64 -3.38 -11.58 10.74
CA ASP A 64 -3.53 -10.48 9.77
C ASP A 64 -2.18 -10.10 9.16
N LEU A 65 -1.12 -10.12 9.97
CA LEU A 65 0.23 -9.84 9.46
C LEU A 65 0.69 -10.92 8.50
N GLN A 66 0.43 -12.20 8.81
CA GLN A 66 0.77 -13.32 7.93
C GLN A 66 0.04 -13.19 6.58
N GLU A 67 -1.25 -12.84 6.61
CA GLU A 67 -2.02 -12.62 5.39
C GLU A 67 -1.49 -11.43 4.60
N ALA A 68 -1.12 -10.35 5.28
CA ALA A 68 -0.51 -9.18 4.62
C ALA A 68 0.81 -9.55 3.94
N GLU A 69 1.65 -10.35 4.61
CA GLU A 69 2.91 -10.82 4.03
C GLU A 69 2.67 -11.69 2.79
N ARG A 70 1.69 -12.58 2.85
CA ARG A 70 1.33 -13.43 1.73
C ARG A 70 0.87 -12.61 0.52
N VAL A 71 -0.01 -11.65 0.75
CA VAL A 71 -0.53 -10.77 -0.30
C VAL A 71 0.60 -9.91 -0.89
N THR A 72 1.46 -9.38 -0.04
CA THR A 72 2.60 -8.55 -0.46
C THR A 72 3.58 -9.35 -1.33
N ASN A 73 3.85 -10.60 -0.96
CA ASN A 73 4.76 -11.46 -1.72
C ASN A 73 4.25 -11.75 -3.14
N GLN A 74 2.94 -11.68 -3.34
CA GLN A 74 2.32 -11.91 -4.65
C GLN A 74 2.27 -10.65 -5.53
N ALA A 75 2.63 -9.49 -4.99
CA ALA A 75 2.49 -8.23 -5.69
C ALA A 75 3.53 -8.07 -6.82
N ASP A 76 3.09 -7.55 -7.94
CA ASP A 76 3.96 -7.08 -9.02
C ASP A 76 4.31 -5.61 -8.82
N MET A 77 3.46 -4.88 -8.10
CA MET A 77 3.69 -3.51 -7.68
C MET A 77 3.19 -3.34 -6.25
N PHE A 78 4.01 -2.74 -5.41
CA PHE A 78 3.69 -2.49 -4.01
C PHE A 78 3.82 -1.00 -3.72
N VAL A 79 2.73 -0.39 -3.24
CA VAL A 79 2.64 1.06 -3.06
C VAL A 79 2.40 1.37 -1.58
N VAL A 80 3.31 2.10 -0.97
CA VAL A 80 3.18 2.55 0.42
C VAL A 80 2.61 3.96 0.41
N VAL A 81 1.46 4.16 1.07
CA VAL A 81 0.74 5.44 1.05
C VAL A 81 0.55 5.96 2.46
N GLY A 82 1.01 7.18 2.70
CA GLY A 82 0.72 7.92 3.93
C GLY A 82 1.35 7.37 5.19
N MET A 83 2.45 6.64 5.08
CA MET A 83 3.15 6.10 6.24
C MET A 83 4.65 5.98 5.95
N PRO A 84 5.50 5.98 6.99
CA PRO A 84 6.94 5.86 6.81
C PRO A 84 7.33 4.48 6.25
N PRO A 85 8.13 4.41 5.17
CA PRO A 85 8.56 3.12 4.64
C PRO A 85 9.65 2.43 5.45
N ASN A 86 10.36 3.17 6.31
CA ASN A 86 11.47 2.63 7.13
C ASN A 86 11.05 2.16 8.52
N ILE A 87 9.75 2.20 8.84
CA ILE A 87 9.20 1.79 10.13
C ILE A 87 8.19 0.66 9.89
N ASN A 88 8.14 -0.31 10.81
CA ASN A 88 7.14 -1.38 10.72
C ASN A 88 5.71 -0.82 10.77
N PRO A 89 4.74 -1.39 10.04
CA PRO A 89 4.85 -2.63 9.27
C PRO A 89 5.42 -2.48 7.86
N SER A 90 5.61 -1.23 7.37
CA SER A 90 6.07 -0.98 6.01
C SER A 90 7.42 -1.67 5.73
N SER A 91 8.39 -1.49 6.63
CA SER A 91 9.72 -2.04 6.44
C SER A 91 9.69 -3.57 6.37
N LYS A 92 8.87 -4.21 7.20
CA LYS A 92 8.74 -5.66 7.19
C LYS A 92 8.10 -6.16 5.90
N LEU A 93 7.04 -5.49 5.45
CA LEU A 93 6.35 -5.89 4.21
C LEU A 93 7.20 -5.63 2.97
N LEU A 94 7.96 -4.53 2.95
CA LEU A 94 8.89 -4.28 1.85
C LEU A 94 9.90 -5.41 1.68
N ASN A 95 10.33 -6.01 2.78
CA ASN A 95 11.33 -7.09 2.75
C ASN A 95 10.78 -8.41 2.22
N VAL A 96 9.46 -8.59 2.17
CA VAL A 96 8.85 -9.81 1.62
C VAL A 96 8.37 -9.64 0.18
N THR A 97 8.57 -8.49 -0.44
CA THR A 97 8.24 -8.30 -1.85
C THR A 97 9.17 -9.13 -2.75
N LYS A 98 8.65 -9.56 -3.89
CA LYS A 98 9.46 -10.27 -4.89
C LYS A 98 10.57 -9.36 -5.41
N PRO A 99 11.73 -9.93 -5.83
CA PRO A 99 12.82 -9.12 -6.41
C PRO A 99 12.40 -8.25 -7.58
N GLU A 100 11.48 -8.73 -8.41
CA GLU A 100 10.98 -8.01 -9.59
C GLU A 100 9.83 -7.07 -9.31
N CYS A 101 9.34 -6.99 -8.06
CA CYS A 101 8.24 -6.12 -7.69
C CYS A 101 8.64 -4.64 -7.79
N CYS A 102 7.83 -3.84 -8.46
CA CYS A 102 8.00 -2.39 -8.50
C CYS A 102 7.51 -1.80 -7.18
N ILE A 103 8.28 -0.86 -6.63
CA ILE A 103 7.94 -0.21 -5.36
C ILE A 103 7.65 1.26 -5.61
N ALA A 104 6.55 1.76 -5.06
CA ALA A 104 6.24 3.18 -5.05
C ALA A 104 5.98 3.63 -3.62
N VAL A 105 6.49 4.79 -3.25
CA VAL A 105 6.26 5.40 -1.94
C VAL A 105 5.60 6.74 -2.15
N ILE A 106 4.39 6.90 -1.62
CA ILE A 106 3.61 8.12 -1.73
C ILE A 106 3.54 8.76 -0.35
N ASN A 107 4.27 9.84 -0.18
CA ASN A 107 4.28 10.57 1.07
C ASN A 107 4.63 12.04 0.81
N LYS A 108 4.02 12.92 1.59
CA LYS A 108 4.28 14.36 1.51
C LYS A 108 5.67 14.74 1.99
N SER A 109 6.26 13.94 2.88
CA SER A 109 7.62 14.15 3.36
C SER A 109 8.57 13.14 2.72
N CYS A 110 9.82 13.55 2.51
CA CYS A 110 10.86 12.68 2.00
C CYS A 110 11.31 11.75 3.12
N LEU A 111 10.92 10.48 3.04
CA LEU A 111 11.27 9.49 4.04
C LEU A 111 12.25 8.47 3.47
N ASP A 112 13.17 8.06 4.31
CA ASP A 112 14.18 7.10 3.92
C ASP A 112 13.60 5.68 3.88
N LEU A 113 14.06 4.89 2.92
CA LEU A 113 13.77 3.46 2.87
C LEU A 113 14.54 2.74 3.98
N PRO A 114 14.11 1.51 4.36
CA PRO A 114 14.90 0.71 5.29
C PRO A 114 16.34 0.55 4.82
N LYS A 115 17.29 0.57 5.76
CA LYS A 115 18.73 0.53 5.44
C LYS A 115 19.14 -0.70 4.63
N ASP A 116 18.47 -1.83 4.89
CA ASP A 116 18.76 -3.09 4.23
C ASP A 116 17.98 -3.31 2.95
N PHE A 117 17.16 -2.32 2.57
CA PHE A 117 16.30 -2.42 1.39
C PHE A 117 16.95 -1.74 0.19
N HIS A 118 17.33 -2.54 -0.79
CA HIS A 118 17.93 -2.05 -2.03
C HIS A 118 17.10 -2.50 -3.22
N ARG A 119 16.49 -1.54 -3.90
CA ARG A 119 15.69 -1.78 -5.11
C ARG A 119 16.02 -0.72 -6.15
N GLU A 120 16.19 -1.17 -7.39
CA GLU A 120 16.47 -0.28 -8.52
C GLU A 120 15.25 0.52 -8.95
N HIS A 121 14.05 -0.03 -8.70
CA HIS A 121 12.80 0.56 -9.20
C HIS A 121 11.91 1.05 -8.06
N VAL A 122 12.41 2.02 -7.31
CA VAL A 122 11.63 2.71 -6.29
C VAL A 122 11.25 4.08 -6.80
N VAL A 123 9.94 4.34 -6.85
CA VAL A 123 9.39 5.62 -7.27
C VAL A 123 8.85 6.34 -6.05
N ARG A 124 9.21 7.60 -5.87
CA ARG A 124 8.71 8.45 -4.79
C ARG A 124 7.79 9.52 -5.36
N MET A 125 6.60 9.66 -4.76
CA MET A 125 5.58 10.62 -5.21
C MET A 125 5.03 11.38 -4.03
N LYS A 126 4.57 12.60 -4.27
CA LYS A 126 4.01 13.46 -3.22
C LYS A 126 2.57 13.08 -2.88
N ASP A 127 1.80 12.62 -3.85
CA ASP A 127 0.40 12.26 -3.65
C ASP A 127 -0.02 11.15 -4.61
N ILE A 128 -1.17 10.56 -4.29
CA ILE A 128 -1.72 9.43 -5.03
C ILE A 128 -2.24 9.83 -6.43
N TYR A 129 -2.55 11.10 -6.64
CA TYR A 129 -3.07 11.56 -7.92
C TYR A 129 -1.98 11.58 -9.01
N SER A 130 -0.72 11.47 -8.62
CA SER A 130 0.41 11.34 -9.54
C SER A 130 0.57 9.93 -10.12
N LEU A 131 -0.18 8.96 -9.59
CA LEU A 131 -0.15 7.57 -10.06
C LEU A 131 -1.01 7.41 -11.32
N ASP A 132 -0.38 7.19 -12.43
CA ASP A 132 -1.09 6.73 -13.65
C ASP A 132 -0.19 5.90 -14.55
#